data_439c483447a49e0cc2247512f7b7a177
#
_entry.id   439c483447a49e0cc2247512f7b7a177
#
_cell.length_a   1.000
_cell.length_b   1.000
_cell.length_c   1.000
_cell.angle_alpha   90.00
_cell.angle_beta   90.00
_cell.angle_gamma   90.00
#
_symmetry.space_group_name_H-M   'P 1'
#
loop_
_entity.id
_entity.type
_entity.pdbx_description
1 polymer ?
#
loop_
_entity_poly.entity_id
_entity_poly.type
_entity_poly.pdbx_seq_one_letter_code
_entity_poly.pdbx_strand_id
1 'polypeptide(L)'
;PGNAAFVPPPAERVADLLADVERFIHDDSAPALPPLVKIALVHAQFETIHPFLDGNGRIGRLLIAALMEHWRLLPEPLMYLSGYLKQHQLAYYQRLAAIRTQGDWEGWVGFFLEGVAAAAGEAESGIVAIASLIAADRRRLLASPKAGPASYRLFEALPMMPRFTVELARQALNTSFPTANAAVKLLEDLGIVSELTGQKKNRSYSYQAYIELMTR
;
A
#
# COMPACT_ATOMS: atom_id res chain seq x y z
N PRO A 1 32.09 -15.02 10.22
CA PRO A 1 31.16 -16.14 10.41
C PRO A 1 30.85 -16.42 11.88
N GLY A 2 31.78 -16.16 12.82
CA GLY A 2 31.60 -16.52 14.24
C GLY A 2 30.58 -15.68 15.05
N ASN A 3 30.09 -14.54 14.52
CA ASN A 3 29.16 -13.63 15.21
C ASN A 3 27.80 -13.53 14.51
N ALA A 4 27.49 -14.43 13.56
CA ALA A 4 26.21 -14.39 12.88
C ALA A 4 25.08 -14.89 13.82
N ALA A 5 24.06 -14.05 14.04
CA ALA A 5 22.86 -14.42 14.80
C ALA A 5 22.04 -15.53 14.12
N PHE A 6 22.23 -15.71 12.82
CA PHE A 6 21.59 -16.74 12.03
C PHE A 6 22.48 -17.13 10.83
N VAL A 7 22.55 -18.44 10.56
CA VAL A 7 23.23 -19.00 9.39
C VAL A 7 22.17 -19.71 8.53
N PRO A 8 21.94 -19.25 7.28
CA PRO A 8 20.99 -19.90 6.38
C PRO A 8 21.48 -21.29 5.95
N PRO A 9 20.60 -22.12 5.38
CA PRO A 9 20.99 -23.40 4.79
C PRO A 9 22.09 -23.26 3.73
N PRO A 10 22.90 -24.29 3.50
CA PRO A 10 23.92 -24.28 2.46
C PRO A 10 23.26 -24.16 1.06
N ALA A 11 23.96 -23.51 0.13
CA ALA A 11 23.42 -23.14 -1.20
C ALA A 11 22.85 -24.34 -1.97
N GLU A 12 23.45 -25.52 -1.83
CA GLU A 12 23.02 -26.78 -2.46
C GLU A 12 21.62 -27.24 -2.03
N ARG A 13 21.16 -26.81 -0.85
CA ARG A 13 19.85 -27.18 -0.30
C ARG A 13 18.75 -26.18 -0.64
N VAL A 14 19.12 -24.99 -1.12
CA VAL A 14 18.16 -23.89 -1.32
C VAL A 14 17.07 -24.26 -2.33
N ALA A 15 17.45 -24.89 -3.45
CA ALA A 15 16.49 -25.28 -4.50
C ALA A 15 15.45 -26.28 -3.98
N ASP A 16 15.88 -27.31 -3.25
CA ASP A 16 14.99 -28.32 -2.70
C ASP A 16 14.05 -27.72 -1.64
N LEU A 17 14.58 -26.86 -0.76
CA LEU A 17 13.78 -26.21 0.28
C LEU A 17 12.74 -25.23 -0.31
N LEU A 18 13.06 -24.53 -1.38
CA LEU A 18 12.09 -23.70 -2.11
C LEU A 18 11.01 -24.54 -2.79
N ALA A 19 11.37 -25.70 -3.37
CA ALA A 19 10.41 -26.64 -3.93
C ALA A 19 9.46 -27.21 -2.84
N ASP A 20 9.96 -27.40 -1.61
CA ASP A 20 9.11 -27.80 -0.46
C ASP A 20 8.12 -26.68 -0.10
N VAL A 21 8.55 -25.43 -0.10
CA VAL A 21 7.67 -24.27 0.15
C VAL A 21 6.61 -24.16 -0.95
N GLU A 22 6.99 -24.35 -2.22
CA GLU A 22 6.06 -24.34 -3.35
C GLU A 22 5.01 -25.45 -3.21
N ARG A 23 5.43 -26.66 -2.89
CA ARG A 23 4.50 -27.76 -2.63
C ARG A 23 3.55 -27.44 -1.48
N PHE A 24 4.06 -26.87 -0.38
CA PHE A 24 3.20 -26.47 0.74
C PHE A 24 2.19 -25.39 0.35
N ILE A 25 2.57 -24.43 -0.49
CA ILE A 25 1.65 -23.39 -1.00
C ILE A 25 0.48 -24.02 -1.78
N HIS A 26 0.75 -25.05 -2.58
CA HIS A 26 -0.23 -25.70 -3.46
C HIS A 26 -0.88 -26.95 -2.83
N ASP A 27 -0.53 -27.29 -1.60
CA ASP A 27 -1.12 -28.42 -0.88
C ASP A 27 -2.51 -28.04 -0.34
N ASP A 28 -3.53 -28.64 -0.93
CA ASP A 28 -4.94 -28.51 -0.55
C ASP A 28 -5.42 -29.69 0.31
N SER A 29 -4.51 -30.54 0.80
CA SER A 29 -4.85 -31.67 1.67
C SER A 29 -5.45 -31.20 3.01
N ALA A 30 -6.37 -31.99 3.55
CA ALA A 30 -7.00 -31.71 4.83
C ALA A 30 -6.10 -32.10 6.03
N PRO A 31 -6.14 -31.34 7.16
CA PRO A 31 -6.98 -30.16 7.37
C PRO A 31 -6.42 -28.90 6.73
N ALA A 32 -7.24 -28.19 5.98
CA ALA A 32 -6.86 -26.92 5.35
C ALA A 32 -6.54 -25.88 6.42
N LEU A 33 -5.32 -25.33 6.38
CA LEU A 33 -4.96 -24.20 7.23
C LEU A 33 -5.68 -22.94 6.78
N PRO A 34 -6.10 -22.04 7.69
CA PRO A 34 -6.58 -20.72 7.30
C PRO A 34 -5.53 -20.01 6.43
N PRO A 35 -5.94 -19.36 5.32
CA PRO A 35 -4.99 -18.79 4.36
C PRO A 35 -3.96 -17.84 5.00
N LEU A 36 -4.36 -16.97 5.93
CA LEU A 36 -3.43 -16.06 6.62
C LEU A 36 -2.40 -16.80 7.47
N VAL A 37 -2.78 -17.91 8.10
CA VAL A 37 -1.85 -18.78 8.83
C VAL A 37 -0.86 -19.41 7.86
N LYS A 38 -1.34 -19.93 6.73
CA LYS A 38 -0.49 -20.51 5.68
C LYS A 38 0.52 -19.49 5.14
N ILE A 39 0.10 -18.23 4.91
CA ILE A 39 0.99 -17.13 4.51
C ILE A 39 2.06 -16.87 5.58
N ALA A 40 1.67 -16.81 6.85
CA ALA A 40 2.62 -16.60 7.95
C ALA A 40 3.70 -17.66 7.98
N LEU A 41 3.34 -18.95 7.84
CA LEU A 41 4.27 -20.08 7.81
C LEU A 41 5.19 -20.02 6.59
N VAL A 42 4.64 -19.75 5.40
CA VAL A 42 5.41 -19.58 4.16
C VAL A 42 6.43 -18.47 4.30
N HIS A 43 6.04 -17.33 4.83
CA HIS A 43 6.95 -16.19 5.02
C HIS A 43 8.09 -16.52 5.99
N ALA A 44 7.78 -17.14 7.14
CA ALA A 44 8.80 -17.53 8.11
C ALA A 44 9.79 -18.55 7.52
N GLN A 45 9.29 -19.52 6.74
CA GLN A 45 10.12 -20.49 6.08
C GLN A 45 10.99 -19.85 5.00
N PHE A 46 10.45 -18.94 4.19
CA PHE A 46 11.24 -18.19 3.20
C PHE A 46 12.36 -17.38 3.85
N GLU A 47 12.08 -16.66 4.95
CA GLU A 47 13.09 -15.91 5.71
C GLU A 47 14.13 -16.86 6.39
N THR A 48 13.77 -18.11 6.65
CA THR A 48 14.69 -19.13 7.17
C THR A 48 15.56 -19.72 6.08
N ILE A 49 15.04 -19.96 4.88
CA ILE A 49 15.82 -20.42 3.71
C ILE A 49 16.81 -19.34 3.27
N HIS A 50 16.38 -18.09 3.29
CA HIS A 50 17.19 -16.92 2.95
C HIS A 50 17.93 -17.04 1.61
N PRO A 51 17.21 -17.29 0.49
CA PRO A 51 17.79 -17.80 -0.75
C PRO A 51 18.69 -16.82 -1.51
N PHE A 52 18.66 -15.53 -1.20
CA PHE A 52 19.42 -14.49 -1.90
C PHE A 52 20.53 -13.92 -1.03
N LEU A 53 21.57 -13.38 -1.67
CA LEU A 53 22.66 -12.68 -0.97
C LEU A 53 22.19 -11.37 -0.34
N ASP A 54 21.20 -10.69 -0.95
CA ASP A 54 20.54 -9.48 -0.42
C ASP A 54 19.09 -9.44 -0.88
N GLY A 55 18.26 -8.69 -0.16
CA GLY A 55 16.87 -8.43 -0.53
C GLY A 55 15.86 -9.47 -0.07
N ASN A 56 16.25 -10.50 0.69
CA ASN A 56 15.32 -11.54 1.16
C ASN A 56 14.09 -10.97 1.85
N GLY A 57 14.26 -10.05 2.79
CA GLY A 57 13.13 -9.43 3.48
C GLY A 57 12.20 -8.63 2.56
N ARG A 58 12.71 -8.02 1.47
CA ARG A 58 11.86 -7.35 0.47
C ARG A 58 11.05 -8.36 -0.34
N ILE A 59 11.70 -9.43 -0.78
CA ILE A 59 11.06 -10.50 -1.55
C ILE A 59 10.08 -11.28 -0.67
N GLY A 60 10.44 -11.59 0.58
CA GLY A 60 9.55 -12.25 1.54
C GLY A 60 8.27 -11.45 1.79
N ARG A 61 8.37 -10.13 1.93
CA ARG A 61 7.17 -9.28 2.06
C ARG A 61 6.37 -9.15 0.77
N LEU A 62 7.03 -9.15 -0.39
CA LEU A 62 6.34 -9.24 -1.68
C LEU A 62 5.59 -10.57 -1.84
N LEU A 63 6.18 -11.66 -1.39
CA LEU A 63 5.54 -12.99 -1.39
C LEU A 63 4.26 -13.00 -0.54
N ILE A 64 4.23 -12.33 0.61
CA ILE A 64 3.00 -12.15 1.40
C ILE A 64 1.92 -11.49 0.55
N ALA A 65 2.21 -10.35 -0.08
CA ALA A 65 1.25 -9.61 -0.89
C ALA A 65 0.76 -10.45 -2.09
N ALA A 66 1.66 -11.15 -2.77
CA ALA A 66 1.33 -12.02 -3.89
C ALA A 66 0.41 -13.19 -3.49
N LEU A 67 0.64 -13.81 -2.32
CA LEU A 67 -0.22 -14.88 -1.82
C LEU A 67 -1.60 -14.37 -1.36
N MET A 68 -1.67 -13.17 -0.77
CA MET A 68 -2.95 -12.54 -0.43
C MET A 68 -3.80 -12.27 -1.67
N GLU A 69 -3.18 -11.80 -2.75
CA GLU A 69 -3.85 -11.59 -4.04
C GLU A 69 -4.24 -12.92 -4.69
N HIS A 70 -3.31 -13.88 -4.77
CA HIS A 70 -3.53 -15.20 -5.36
C HIS A 70 -4.72 -15.93 -4.73
N TRP A 71 -4.84 -15.89 -3.40
CA TRP A 71 -5.96 -16.50 -2.67
C TRP A 71 -7.16 -15.56 -2.50
N ARG A 72 -7.15 -14.41 -3.19
CA ARG A 72 -8.26 -13.44 -3.21
C ARG A 72 -8.69 -12.97 -1.82
N LEU A 73 -7.73 -12.86 -0.90
CA LEU A 73 -7.98 -12.30 0.43
C LEU A 73 -8.13 -10.78 0.37
N LEU A 74 -7.51 -10.15 -0.61
CA LEU A 74 -7.64 -8.74 -0.93
C LEU A 74 -7.96 -8.59 -2.42
N PRO A 75 -8.96 -7.79 -2.81
CA PRO A 75 -9.24 -7.50 -4.21
C PRO A 75 -8.15 -6.65 -4.86
N GLU A 76 -7.47 -5.83 -4.06
CA GLU A 76 -6.37 -4.94 -4.44
C GLU A 76 -5.31 -4.92 -3.34
N PRO A 77 -4.01 -4.73 -3.62
CA PRO A 77 -2.94 -4.75 -2.63
C PRO A 77 -2.90 -3.46 -1.78
N LEU A 78 -4.03 -3.08 -1.19
CA LEU A 78 -4.18 -1.83 -0.43
C LEU A 78 -3.64 -1.90 1.01
N MET A 79 -3.28 -3.10 1.50
CA MET A 79 -2.81 -3.29 2.85
C MET A 79 -1.27 -3.22 2.91
N TYR A 80 -0.72 -2.28 3.68
CA TYR A 80 0.72 -2.08 3.80
C TYR A 80 1.31 -2.80 5.04
N LEU A 81 1.26 -4.14 5.05
CA LEU A 81 1.85 -4.94 6.14
C LEU A 81 3.34 -4.67 6.35
N SER A 82 4.08 -4.32 5.29
CA SER A 82 5.50 -3.96 5.37
C SER A 82 5.76 -2.79 6.33
N GLY A 83 4.83 -1.85 6.45
CA GLY A 83 4.89 -0.74 7.42
C GLY A 83 4.88 -1.23 8.85
N TYR A 84 3.92 -2.09 9.18
CA TYR A 84 3.82 -2.70 10.51
C TYR A 84 5.08 -3.50 10.87
N LEU A 85 5.55 -4.38 9.99
CA LEU A 85 6.75 -5.19 10.22
C LEU A 85 8.00 -4.33 10.42
N LYS A 86 8.11 -3.20 9.70
CA LYS A 86 9.21 -2.24 9.87
C LYS A 86 9.12 -1.49 11.20
N GLN A 87 7.93 -1.06 11.58
CA GLN A 87 7.68 -0.37 12.86
C GLN A 87 8.00 -1.28 14.05
N HIS A 88 7.68 -2.59 13.94
CA HIS A 88 7.91 -3.61 14.97
C HIS A 88 9.11 -4.50 14.67
N GLN A 89 10.15 -3.93 14.03
CA GLN A 89 11.29 -4.69 13.50
C GLN A 89 11.99 -5.58 14.55
N LEU A 90 12.16 -5.09 15.77
CA LEU A 90 12.79 -5.85 16.83
C LEU A 90 11.96 -7.10 17.19
N ALA A 91 10.66 -6.93 17.41
CA ALA A 91 9.76 -8.03 17.71
C ALA A 91 9.69 -9.03 16.54
N TYR A 92 9.64 -8.54 15.30
CA TYR A 92 9.67 -9.37 14.09
C TYR A 92 10.88 -10.31 14.06
N TYR A 93 12.10 -9.80 14.27
CA TYR A 93 13.29 -10.65 14.30
C TYR A 93 13.33 -11.59 15.51
N GLN A 94 12.85 -11.14 16.66
CA GLN A 94 12.75 -12.00 17.85
C GLN A 94 11.80 -13.18 17.62
N ARG A 95 10.63 -12.95 16.98
CA ARG A 95 9.68 -14.01 16.66
C ARG A 95 10.24 -15.01 15.63
N LEU A 96 10.91 -14.53 14.58
CA LEU A 96 11.60 -15.43 13.64
C LEU A 96 12.72 -16.23 14.30
N ALA A 97 13.46 -15.64 15.24
CA ALA A 97 14.48 -16.36 16.00
C ALA A 97 13.85 -17.42 16.92
N ALA A 98 12.74 -17.10 17.60
CA ALA A 98 12.04 -18.01 18.50
C ALA A 98 11.50 -19.26 17.78
N ILE A 99 11.03 -19.12 16.52
CA ILE A 99 10.69 -20.29 15.69
C ILE A 99 11.89 -21.25 15.59
N ARG A 100 13.07 -20.74 15.27
CA ARG A 100 14.26 -21.52 14.99
C ARG A 100 14.89 -22.14 16.25
N THR A 101 14.80 -21.46 17.39
CA THR A 101 15.46 -21.87 18.64
C THR A 101 14.54 -22.60 19.61
N GLN A 102 13.23 -22.35 19.55
CA GLN A 102 12.25 -22.83 20.52
C GLN A 102 11.05 -23.52 19.86
N GLY A 103 10.90 -23.45 18.53
CA GLY A 103 9.72 -23.96 17.82
C GLY A 103 8.46 -23.13 18.06
N ASP A 104 8.58 -21.84 18.45
CA ASP A 104 7.46 -20.97 18.79
C ASP A 104 6.73 -20.45 17.53
N TRP A 105 6.08 -21.39 16.84
CA TRP A 105 5.24 -21.08 15.67
C TRP A 105 3.98 -20.30 16.04
N GLU A 106 3.39 -20.59 17.18
CA GLU A 106 2.17 -19.93 17.66
C GLU A 106 2.41 -18.44 17.95
N GLY A 107 3.53 -18.14 18.64
CA GLY A 107 3.92 -16.76 18.89
C GLY A 107 4.23 -15.97 17.61
N TRP A 108 4.79 -16.63 16.60
CA TRP A 108 4.98 -16.02 15.28
C TRP A 108 3.65 -15.77 14.56
N VAL A 109 2.79 -16.76 14.46
CA VAL A 109 1.49 -16.64 13.79
C VAL A 109 0.64 -15.58 14.48
N GLY A 110 0.62 -15.55 15.81
CA GLY A 110 -0.07 -14.48 16.56
C GLY A 110 0.42 -13.09 16.18
N PHE A 111 1.74 -12.85 16.21
CA PHE A 111 2.36 -11.59 15.82
C PHE A 111 2.02 -11.20 14.36
N PHE A 112 2.06 -12.17 13.44
CA PHE A 112 1.73 -11.93 12.05
C PHE A 112 0.26 -11.52 11.86
N LEU A 113 -0.67 -12.22 12.51
CA LEU A 113 -2.11 -11.92 12.44
C LEU A 113 -2.45 -10.57 13.08
N GLU A 114 -1.80 -10.19 14.19
CA GLU A 114 -1.90 -8.86 14.78
C GLU A 114 -1.45 -7.79 13.79
N GLY A 115 -0.34 -8.03 13.08
CA GLY A 115 0.15 -7.12 12.04
C GLY A 115 -0.80 -6.98 10.87
N VAL A 116 -1.40 -8.08 10.42
CA VAL A 116 -2.44 -8.06 9.36
C VAL A 116 -3.66 -7.26 9.82
N ALA A 117 -4.14 -7.48 11.04
CA ALA A 117 -5.29 -6.77 11.59
C ALA A 117 -5.02 -5.26 11.72
N ALA A 118 -3.83 -4.88 12.21
CA ALA A 118 -3.43 -3.49 12.32
C ALA A 118 -3.34 -2.81 10.95
N ALA A 119 -2.64 -3.43 9.99
CA ALA A 119 -2.50 -2.88 8.64
C ALA A 119 -3.84 -2.78 7.89
N ALA A 120 -4.75 -3.74 8.09
CA ALA A 120 -6.10 -3.67 7.53
C ALA A 120 -6.92 -2.52 8.12
N GLY A 121 -6.85 -2.31 9.44
CA GLY A 121 -7.52 -1.19 10.11
C GLY A 121 -6.98 0.18 9.67
N GLU A 122 -5.66 0.31 9.44
CA GLU A 122 -5.06 1.52 8.88
C GLU A 122 -5.55 1.79 7.45
N ALA A 123 -5.59 0.74 6.60
CA ALA A 123 -6.09 0.85 5.23
C ALA A 123 -7.57 1.26 5.19
N GLU A 124 -8.42 0.63 6.02
CA GLU A 124 -9.84 0.99 6.15
C GLU A 124 -10.01 2.45 6.58
N SER A 125 -9.27 2.87 7.61
CA SER A 125 -9.31 4.25 8.11
C SER A 125 -8.87 5.25 7.03
N GLY A 126 -7.84 4.92 6.25
CA GLY A 126 -7.37 5.72 5.13
C GLY A 126 -8.43 5.87 4.03
N ILE A 127 -9.06 4.77 3.64
CA ILE A 127 -10.14 4.78 2.63
C ILE A 127 -11.33 5.64 3.10
N VAL A 128 -11.77 5.48 4.36
CA VAL A 128 -12.86 6.27 4.94
C VAL A 128 -12.51 7.76 4.99
N ALA A 129 -11.27 8.10 5.35
CA ALA A 129 -10.81 9.48 5.39
C ALA A 129 -10.80 10.11 3.99
N ILE A 130 -10.29 9.40 2.99
CA ILE A 130 -10.27 9.85 1.57
C ILE A 130 -11.70 10.03 1.05
N ALA A 131 -12.58 9.06 1.27
CA ALA A 131 -13.98 9.14 0.84
C ALA A 131 -14.69 10.33 1.48
N SER A 132 -14.44 10.57 2.77
CA SER A 132 -14.99 11.70 3.53
C SER A 132 -14.50 13.06 3.01
N LEU A 133 -13.21 13.17 2.68
CA LEU A 133 -12.62 14.36 2.08
C LEU A 133 -13.28 14.65 0.72
N ILE A 134 -13.31 13.66 -0.18
CA ILE A 134 -13.92 13.81 -1.51
C ILE A 134 -15.39 14.22 -1.40
N ALA A 135 -16.15 13.59 -0.49
CA ALA A 135 -17.56 13.93 -0.29
C ALA A 135 -17.75 15.35 0.25
N ALA A 136 -16.88 15.81 1.15
CA ALA A 136 -16.91 17.18 1.68
C ALA A 136 -16.59 18.21 0.59
N ASP A 137 -15.57 17.96 -0.21
CA ASP A 137 -15.15 18.85 -1.29
C ASP A 137 -16.17 18.90 -2.43
N ARG A 138 -16.79 17.75 -2.75
CA ARG A 138 -17.90 17.70 -3.71
C ARG A 138 -19.08 18.57 -3.25
N ARG A 139 -19.43 18.53 -1.94
CA ARG A 139 -20.50 19.41 -1.39
C ARG A 139 -20.13 20.88 -1.51
N ARG A 140 -18.86 21.28 -1.24
CA ARG A 140 -18.39 22.65 -1.42
C ARG A 140 -18.52 23.10 -2.87
N LEU A 141 -18.14 22.26 -3.81
CA LEU A 141 -18.25 22.54 -5.24
C LEU A 141 -19.71 22.67 -5.67
N LEU A 142 -20.60 21.74 -5.25
CA LEU A 142 -22.02 21.79 -5.58
C LEU A 142 -22.74 23.02 -5.01
N ALA A 143 -22.31 23.51 -3.87
CA ALA A 143 -22.89 24.71 -3.25
C ALA A 143 -22.43 26.03 -3.94
N SER A 144 -21.43 25.98 -4.81
CA SER A 144 -20.92 27.17 -5.50
C SER A 144 -21.79 27.55 -6.71
N PRO A 145 -22.35 28.76 -6.77
CA PRO A 145 -23.13 29.22 -7.93
C PRO A 145 -22.27 29.38 -9.20
N LYS A 146 -20.94 29.37 -9.07
CA LYS A 146 -19.98 29.45 -10.18
C LYS A 146 -19.60 28.08 -10.73
N ALA A 147 -20.06 26.98 -10.10
CA ALA A 147 -19.74 25.66 -10.55
C ALA A 147 -20.44 25.31 -11.87
N GLY A 148 -19.71 24.67 -12.75
CA GLY A 148 -20.21 24.27 -14.07
C GLY A 148 -19.57 22.94 -14.52
N PRO A 149 -19.94 22.44 -15.71
CA PRO A 149 -19.52 21.13 -16.19
C PRO A 149 -18.00 20.92 -16.17
N ALA A 150 -17.22 21.96 -16.51
CA ALA A 150 -15.75 21.88 -16.50
C ALA A 150 -15.18 21.70 -15.10
N SER A 151 -15.69 22.43 -14.10
CA SER A 151 -15.22 22.30 -12.72
C SER A 151 -15.62 20.96 -12.08
N TYR A 152 -16.81 20.43 -12.39
CA TYR A 152 -17.20 19.08 -11.95
C TYR A 152 -16.30 18.01 -12.56
N ARG A 153 -16.07 18.04 -13.87
CA ARG A 153 -15.21 17.06 -14.54
C ARG A 153 -13.77 17.16 -14.06
N LEU A 154 -13.25 18.36 -13.81
CA LEU A 154 -11.92 18.53 -13.24
C LEU A 154 -11.83 17.92 -11.85
N PHE A 155 -12.82 18.21 -10.99
CA PHE A 155 -12.86 17.64 -9.63
C PHE A 155 -12.85 16.11 -9.64
N GLU A 156 -13.68 15.48 -10.49
CA GLU A 156 -13.69 14.01 -10.62
C GLU A 156 -12.37 13.42 -11.13
N ALA A 157 -11.57 14.21 -11.86
CA ALA A 157 -10.26 13.77 -12.34
C ALA A 157 -9.14 13.94 -11.30
N LEU A 158 -9.32 14.75 -10.23
CA LEU A 158 -8.27 15.05 -9.24
C LEU A 158 -7.64 13.82 -8.60
N PRO A 159 -8.37 12.77 -8.22
CA PRO A 159 -7.77 11.57 -7.62
C PRO A 159 -6.76 10.88 -8.54
N MET A 160 -6.95 10.94 -9.87
CA MET A 160 -6.05 10.36 -10.86
C MET A 160 -4.88 11.29 -11.22
N MET A 161 -5.04 12.59 -11.01
CA MET A 161 -4.03 13.61 -11.29
C MET A 161 -3.97 14.64 -10.15
N PRO A 162 -3.56 14.25 -8.95
CA PRO A 162 -3.62 15.13 -7.78
C PRO A 162 -2.60 16.26 -7.80
N ARG A 163 -1.64 16.22 -8.73
CA ARG A 163 -0.76 17.34 -9.10
C ARG A 163 -0.86 17.60 -10.59
N PHE A 164 -1.13 18.85 -10.97
CA PHE A 164 -1.40 19.18 -12.36
C PHE A 164 -1.09 20.66 -12.67
N THR A 165 -1.03 20.97 -13.97
CA THR A 165 -0.99 22.32 -14.48
C THR A 165 -2.31 22.64 -15.18
N VAL A 166 -2.57 23.94 -15.47
CA VAL A 166 -3.75 24.34 -16.26
C VAL A 166 -3.76 23.64 -17.62
N GLU A 167 -2.58 23.41 -18.22
CA GLU A 167 -2.47 22.72 -19.50
C GLU A 167 -2.87 21.25 -19.41
N LEU A 168 -2.44 20.54 -18.36
CA LEU A 168 -2.89 19.16 -18.09
C LEU A 168 -4.40 19.10 -17.85
N ALA A 169 -4.95 20.05 -17.08
CA ALA A 169 -6.38 20.15 -16.88
C ALA A 169 -7.13 20.39 -18.20
N ARG A 170 -6.60 21.26 -19.09
CA ARG A 170 -7.15 21.52 -20.42
C ARG A 170 -7.23 20.23 -21.26
N GLN A 171 -6.16 19.46 -21.27
CA GLN A 171 -6.08 18.18 -21.99
C GLN A 171 -7.06 17.16 -21.42
N ALA A 172 -7.06 16.95 -20.09
CA ALA A 172 -7.95 16.01 -19.43
C ALA A 172 -9.45 16.34 -19.64
N LEU A 173 -9.78 17.63 -19.70
CA LEU A 173 -11.15 18.09 -19.93
C LEU A 173 -11.52 18.17 -21.41
N ASN A 174 -10.55 18.05 -22.31
CA ASN A 174 -10.72 18.31 -23.75
C ASN A 174 -11.46 19.63 -24.02
N THR A 175 -10.91 20.76 -23.53
CA THR A 175 -11.56 22.05 -23.56
C THR A 175 -10.57 23.18 -23.90
N SER A 176 -11.06 24.44 -23.96
CA SER A 176 -10.19 25.59 -24.16
C SER A 176 -9.39 25.95 -22.89
N PHE A 177 -8.22 26.58 -23.06
CA PHE A 177 -7.40 27.06 -21.93
C PHE A 177 -8.16 28.01 -20.98
N PRO A 178 -8.94 29.01 -21.46
CA PRO A 178 -9.73 29.86 -20.57
C PRO A 178 -10.73 29.07 -19.72
N THR A 179 -11.41 28.05 -20.28
CA THR A 179 -12.36 27.22 -19.57
C THR A 179 -11.67 26.39 -18.51
N ALA A 180 -10.55 25.72 -18.84
CA ALA A 180 -9.77 24.95 -17.88
C ALA A 180 -9.22 25.85 -16.75
N ASN A 181 -8.68 27.02 -17.09
CA ASN A 181 -8.16 27.97 -16.10
C ASN A 181 -9.27 28.50 -15.17
N ALA A 182 -10.47 28.75 -15.68
CA ALA A 182 -11.61 29.15 -14.84
C ALA A 182 -12.03 28.00 -13.87
N ALA A 183 -12.04 26.76 -14.34
CA ALA A 183 -12.32 25.59 -13.49
C ALA A 183 -11.27 25.40 -12.39
N VAL A 184 -9.97 25.50 -12.74
CA VAL A 184 -8.86 25.43 -11.77
C VAL A 184 -8.97 26.53 -10.72
N LYS A 185 -9.21 27.79 -11.17
CA LYS A 185 -9.35 28.93 -10.27
C LYS A 185 -10.54 28.77 -9.32
N LEU A 186 -11.66 28.21 -9.78
CA LEU A 186 -12.79 27.94 -8.91
C LEU A 186 -12.43 26.91 -7.82
N LEU A 187 -11.74 25.82 -8.17
CA LEU A 187 -11.32 24.82 -7.18
C LEU A 187 -10.29 25.40 -6.19
N GLU A 188 -9.43 26.30 -6.64
CA GLU A 188 -8.50 27.04 -5.77
C GLU A 188 -9.26 28.00 -4.83
N ASP A 189 -10.21 28.81 -5.35
CA ASP A 189 -11.04 29.72 -4.56
C ASP A 189 -11.86 28.97 -3.49
N LEU A 190 -12.27 27.75 -3.77
CA LEU A 190 -12.96 26.86 -2.83
C LEU A 190 -12.00 26.14 -1.86
N GLY A 191 -10.69 26.32 -1.98
CA GLY A 191 -9.70 25.67 -1.13
C GLY A 191 -9.61 24.16 -1.33
N ILE A 192 -10.04 23.64 -2.49
CA ILE A 192 -9.94 22.23 -2.85
C ILE A 192 -8.53 21.91 -3.38
N VAL A 193 -7.97 22.81 -4.19
CA VAL A 193 -6.59 22.71 -4.66
C VAL A 193 -5.81 23.95 -4.25
N SER A 194 -4.50 23.83 -4.17
CA SER A 194 -3.57 24.92 -3.87
C SER A 194 -2.54 25.08 -4.98
N GLU A 195 -2.18 26.31 -5.29
CA GLU A 195 -1.08 26.63 -6.19
C GLU A 195 0.27 26.43 -5.46
N LEU A 196 1.25 25.80 -6.14
CA LEU A 196 2.51 25.38 -5.51
C LEU A 196 3.72 26.25 -5.87
N THR A 197 3.68 26.98 -6.99
CA THR A 197 4.90 27.55 -7.58
C THR A 197 5.10 29.04 -7.29
N GLY A 198 4.03 29.77 -6.93
CA GLY A 198 4.05 31.23 -6.80
C GLY A 198 4.33 31.99 -8.12
N GLN A 199 4.27 31.31 -9.26
CA GLN A 199 4.64 31.85 -10.55
C GLN A 199 3.46 32.47 -11.28
N LYS A 200 3.73 33.50 -12.14
CA LYS A 200 2.71 34.08 -12.99
C LYS A 200 2.35 33.22 -14.20
N LYS A 201 3.28 32.34 -14.65
CA LYS A 201 3.12 31.41 -15.80
C LYS A 201 3.50 30.02 -15.37
N ASN A 202 2.98 29.01 -16.06
CA ASN A 202 3.26 27.58 -15.82
C ASN A 202 2.96 27.16 -14.37
N ARG A 203 1.89 27.70 -13.78
CA ARG A 203 1.48 27.37 -12.40
C ARG A 203 1.13 25.90 -12.27
N SER A 204 1.59 25.31 -11.17
CA SER A 204 1.28 23.94 -10.77
C SER A 204 0.34 23.95 -9.56
N TYR A 205 -0.63 23.07 -9.56
CA TYR A 205 -1.65 22.94 -8.53
C TYR A 205 -1.62 21.56 -7.91
N SER A 206 -2.04 21.46 -6.65
CA SER A 206 -2.08 20.21 -5.89
C SER A 206 -3.39 20.06 -5.14
N TYR A 207 -3.97 18.87 -5.18
CA TYR A 207 -4.99 18.42 -4.24
C TYR A 207 -4.28 17.90 -2.98
N GLN A 208 -3.70 18.85 -2.23
CA GLN A 208 -2.75 18.57 -1.16
C GLN A 208 -3.33 17.69 -0.05
N ALA A 209 -4.55 17.98 0.40
CA ALA A 209 -5.23 17.20 1.43
C ALA A 209 -5.42 15.73 1.04
N TYR A 210 -5.70 15.45 -0.24
CA TYR A 210 -5.78 14.10 -0.77
C TYR A 210 -4.42 13.39 -0.74
N ILE A 211 -3.36 14.06 -1.21
CA ILE A 211 -2.00 13.50 -1.20
C ILE A 211 -1.55 13.18 0.22
N GLU A 212 -1.82 14.05 1.18
CA GLU A 212 -1.47 13.83 2.59
C GLU A 212 -2.15 12.59 3.19
N LEU A 213 -3.41 12.32 2.81
CA LEU A 213 -4.11 11.09 3.23
C LEU A 213 -3.55 9.83 2.56
N MET A 214 -3.12 9.95 1.28
CA MET A 214 -2.53 8.82 0.53
C MET A 214 -1.10 8.46 0.99
N THR A 215 -0.40 9.35 1.68
CA THR A 215 1.01 9.18 2.06
C THR A 215 1.21 8.93 3.56
N ARG A 216 0.15 8.83 4.31
CA ARG A 216 0.16 8.41 5.73
C ARG A 216 0.31 6.90 5.84
#